data_f721af25d74f1ff6c24c3a43d23bb76d
#
_entry.id   f721af25d74f1ff6c24c3a43d23bb76d
#
_cell.length_a   1.000
_cell.length_b   1.000
_cell.length_c   1.000
_cell.angle_alpha   90.00
_cell.angle_beta   90.00
_cell.angle_gamma   90.00
#
_symmetry.space_group_name_H-M   'P 1'
#
loop_
_entity.id
_entity.type
_entity.pdbx_description
1 polymer ?
#
loop_
_entity_poly.entity_id
_entity_poly.type
_entity_poly.pdbx_seq_one_letter_code
_entity_poly.pdbx_strand_id
1 'polypeptide(L)'
;MIARLVGAYLAIFTVVLAAASFALYLFLAAQYHSLLLPALSTPEGATVYAQTMHKVALEIAAADLPLLVLVGLAAWALARVSLRPLFEAQSRERAFIADAAHELRSPLATIASVAQAARGDEDPARLHDVFDTIAKTALEASAMVGDLLTLARSPKPALLQREPVDLAAVAHACARELEGRARERGIELELQLTPAIVDGDARRLQELLRNLLENAIRHAKSRVTVTTGVDGGRAMLRVGDDGEGVVPELRERLFERFVSGSAGGSGLGLAIAQWVARAHEGTLALDDCEGGTSFIASFPIVA
;
A
#
# COMPACT_ATOMS: atom_id res chain seq x y z
N MET A 1 10.47 -19.56 7.02
CA MET A 1 10.31 -19.94 5.60
C MET A 1 11.57 -19.63 4.79
N ILE A 2 12.09 -18.39 4.82
CA ILE A 2 13.32 -17.98 4.10
C ILE A 2 14.49 -18.89 4.42
N ALA A 3 14.78 -19.16 5.71
CA ALA A 3 15.89 -20.01 6.13
C ALA A 3 15.80 -21.46 5.58
N ARG A 4 14.59 -22.01 5.46
CA ARG A 4 14.38 -23.36 4.87
C ARG A 4 14.63 -23.36 3.37
N LEU A 5 14.21 -22.29 2.66
CA LEU A 5 14.43 -22.16 1.21
C LEU A 5 15.92 -21.98 0.91
N VAL A 6 16.60 -21.08 1.59
CA VAL A 6 18.05 -20.87 1.48
C VAL A 6 18.80 -22.14 1.83
N GLY A 7 18.40 -22.84 2.90
CA GLY A 7 19.01 -24.12 3.28
C GLY A 7 18.87 -25.21 2.21
N ALA A 8 17.72 -25.31 1.55
CA ALA A 8 17.50 -26.26 0.46
C ALA A 8 18.38 -25.95 -0.76
N TYR A 9 18.47 -24.69 -1.18
CA TYR A 9 19.36 -24.28 -2.27
C TYR A 9 20.83 -24.51 -1.92
N LEU A 10 21.23 -24.18 -0.70
CA LEU A 10 22.61 -24.42 -0.24
C LEU A 10 22.95 -25.91 -0.22
N ALA A 11 22.03 -26.78 0.21
CA ALA A 11 22.23 -28.24 0.20
C ALA A 11 22.39 -28.77 -1.23
N ILE A 12 21.54 -28.34 -2.17
CA ILE A 12 21.65 -28.73 -3.57
C ILE A 12 23.00 -28.26 -4.16
N PHE A 13 23.35 -27.00 -3.91
CA PHE A 13 24.60 -26.45 -4.40
C PHE A 13 25.84 -27.19 -3.84
N THR A 14 25.80 -27.51 -2.54
CA THR A 14 26.88 -28.28 -1.88
C THR A 14 27.07 -29.65 -2.53
N VAL A 15 25.97 -30.35 -2.84
CA VAL A 15 26.02 -31.66 -3.53
C VAL A 15 26.62 -31.53 -4.93
N VAL A 16 26.18 -30.52 -5.69
CA VAL A 16 26.66 -30.26 -7.05
C VAL A 16 28.16 -29.88 -7.03
N LEU A 17 28.54 -29.00 -6.10
CA LEU A 17 29.93 -28.58 -5.92
C LEU A 17 30.82 -29.79 -5.56
N ALA A 18 30.43 -30.59 -4.56
CA ALA A 18 31.16 -31.78 -4.16
C ALA A 18 31.33 -32.79 -5.32
N ALA A 19 30.27 -32.98 -6.12
CA ALA A 19 30.37 -33.85 -7.32
C ALA A 19 31.32 -33.30 -8.36
N ALA A 20 31.31 -31.98 -8.63
CA ALA A 20 32.21 -31.32 -9.56
C ALA A 20 33.67 -31.36 -9.09
N SER A 21 33.92 -31.07 -7.81
CA SER A 21 35.23 -31.12 -7.19
C SER A 21 35.79 -32.54 -7.17
N PHE A 22 34.94 -33.54 -6.91
CA PHE A 22 35.35 -34.96 -7.00
C PHE A 22 35.68 -35.37 -8.43
N ALA A 23 34.90 -34.97 -9.42
CA ALA A 23 35.18 -35.23 -10.83
C ALA A 23 36.50 -34.57 -11.27
N LEU A 24 36.75 -33.32 -10.83
CA LEU A 24 38.01 -32.62 -11.09
C LEU A 24 39.20 -33.36 -10.44
N TYR A 25 39.05 -33.81 -9.21
CA TYR A 25 40.07 -34.59 -8.52
C TYR A 25 40.39 -35.89 -9.28
N LEU A 26 39.39 -36.65 -9.72
CA LEU A 26 39.59 -37.88 -10.50
C LEU A 26 40.27 -37.59 -11.84
N PHE A 27 39.89 -36.52 -12.51
CA PHE A 27 40.54 -36.11 -13.77
C PHE A 27 42.01 -35.76 -13.56
N LEU A 28 42.34 -34.97 -12.54
CA LEU A 28 43.73 -34.63 -12.22
C LEU A 28 44.52 -35.86 -11.80
N ALA A 29 43.95 -36.75 -10.99
CA ALA A 29 44.58 -38.01 -10.58
C ALA A 29 44.93 -38.89 -11.77
N ALA A 30 44.04 -39.01 -12.76
CA ALA A 30 44.28 -39.75 -14.00
C ALA A 30 45.43 -39.11 -14.83
N GLN A 31 45.44 -37.79 -14.95
CA GLN A 31 46.50 -37.05 -15.65
C GLN A 31 47.86 -37.23 -14.97
N TYR A 32 47.95 -37.01 -13.65
CA TYR A 32 49.20 -37.19 -12.91
C TYR A 32 49.65 -38.64 -12.89
N HIS A 33 48.71 -39.61 -12.83
CA HIS A 33 49.07 -41.02 -12.93
C HIS A 33 49.72 -41.36 -14.27
N SER A 34 49.17 -40.88 -15.38
CA SER A 34 49.72 -41.10 -16.71
C SER A 34 51.12 -40.47 -16.92
N LEU A 35 51.34 -39.29 -16.34
CA LEU A 35 52.60 -38.56 -16.43
C LEU A 35 53.71 -39.19 -15.57
N LEU A 36 53.38 -39.74 -14.42
CA LEU A 36 54.28 -40.29 -13.43
C LEU A 36 54.43 -41.81 -13.51
N LEU A 37 53.83 -42.47 -14.49
CA LEU A 37 53.83 -43.94 -14.66
C LEU A 37 55.20 -44.56 -14.57
N PRO A 38 56.27 -43.98 -15.17
CA PRO A 38 57.61 -44.53 -15.03
C PRO A 38 58.18 -44.40 -13.61
N ALA A 39 57.81 -43.39 -12.85
CA ALA A 39 58.33 -43.15 -11.50
C ALA A 39 57.56 -43.95 -10.44
N LEU A 40 56.28 -44.35 -10.71
CA LEU A 40 55.43 -45.10 -9.78
C LEU A 40 55.91 -46.51 -9.48
N SER A 41 56.88 -47.04 -10.29
CA SER A 41 57.54 -48.33 -10.05
C SER A 41 58.54 -48.28 -8.89
N THR A 42 58.86 -47.08 -8.40
CA THR A 42 59.77 -46.91 -7.25
C THR A 42 59.00 -46.52 -6.00
N PRO A 43 59.39 -46.96 -4.78
CA PRO A 43 58.76 -46.57 -3.52
C PRO A 43 58.74 -45.06 -3.31
N GLU A 44 59.73 -44.33 -3.74
CA GLU A 44 59.84 -42.88 -3.65
C GLU A 44 58.86 -42.20 -4.59
N GLY A 45 58.68 -42.69 -5.81
CA GLY A 45 57.71 -42.13 -6.77
C GLY A 45 56.25 -42.32 -6.30
N ALA A 46 55.90 -43.43 -5.68
CA ALA A 46 54.62 -43.70 -5.10
C ALA A 46 54.30 -42.73 -3.93
N THR A 47 55.29 -42.40 -3.09
CA THR A 47 55.11 -41.44 -1.99
C THR A 47 54.92 -40.00 -2.48
N VAL A 48 55.68 -39.59 -3.51
CA VAL A 48 55.56 -38.27 -4.14
C VAL A 48 54.17 -38.10 -4.78
N TYR A 49 53.68 -39.13 -5.48
CA TYR A 49 52.33 -39.12 -6.06
C TYR A 49 51.26 -38.94 -4.99
N ALA A 50 51.31 -39.75 -3.90
CA ALA A 50 50.36 -39.66 -2.80
C ALA A 50 50.36 -38.28 -2.12
N GLN A 51 51.56 -37.72 -1.88
CA GLN A 51 51.68 -36.37 -1.30
C GLN A 51 51.12 -35.28 -2.24
N THR A 52 51.34 -35.39 -3.55
CA THR A 52 50.85 -34.45 -4.55
C THR A 52 49.28 -34.49 -4.60
N MET A 53 48.73 -35.71 -4.65
CA MET A 53 47.28 -35.89 -4.67
C MET A 53 46.61 -35.39 -3.38
N HIS A 54 47.29 -35.58 -2.25
CA HIS A 54 46.78 -35.01 -0.96
C HIS A 54 46.77 -33.47 -1.01
N LYS A 55 47.79 -32.83 -1.53
CA LYS A 55 47.85 -31.37 -1.70
C LYS A 55 46.76 -30.88 -2.66
N VAL A 56 46.57 -31.53 -3.78
CA VAL A 56 45.52 -31.19 -4.75
C VAL A 56 44.11 -31.29 -4.10
N ALA A 57 43.87 -32.35 -3.33
CA ALA A 57 42.61 -32.51 -2.62
C ALA A 57 42.38 -31.37 -1.59
N LEU A 58 43.44 -30.97 -0.89
CA LEU A 58 43.38 -29.88 0.09
C LEU A 58 43.13 -28.49 -0.58
N GLU A 59 43.76 -28.25 -1.73
CA GLU A 59 43.58 -27.02 -2.49
C GLU A 59 42.17 -26.91 -3.07
N ILE A 60 41.59 -28.00 -3.58
CA ILE A 60 40.21 -28.07 -4.05
C ILE A 60 39.27 -27.77 -2.87
N ALA A 61 39.43 -28.45 -1.73
CA ALA A 61 38.60 -28.22 -0.55
C ALA A 61 38.72 -26.78 0.02
N ALA A 62 39.94 -26.20 -0.05
CA ALA A 62 40.20 -24.83 0.37
C ALA A 62 39.52 -23.80 -0.56
N ALA A 63 39.36 -24.10 -1.86
CA ALA A 63 38.66 -23.27 -2.81
C ALA A 63 37.14 -23.41 -2.69
N ASP A 64 36.61 -24.59 -2.35
CA ASP A 64 35.18 -24.87 -2.21
C ASP A 64 34.55 -24.11 -1.02
N LEU A 65 35.27 -23.97 0.09
CA LEU A 65 34.76 -23.34 1.28
C LEU A 65 34.35 -21.84 1.09
N PRO A 66 35.21 -20.96 0.57
CA PRO A 66 34.83 -19.56 0.29
C PRO A 66 33.73 -19.46 -0.75
N LEU A 67 33.67 -20.36 -1.74
CA LEU A 67 32.61 -20.39 -2.73
C LEU A 67 31.25 -20.73 -2.10
N LEU A 68 31.21 -21.72 -1.22
CA LEU A 68 29.99 -22.05 -0.44
C LEU A 68 29.49 -20.88 0.40
N VAL A 69 30.43 -20.18 1.08
CA VAL A 69 30.08 -18.99 1.86
C VAL A 69 29.53 -17.88 0.96
N LEU A 70 30.18 -17.63 -0.16
CA LEU A 70 29.74 -16.59 -1.12
C LEU A 70 28.34 -16.89 -1.67
N VAL A 71 28.10 -18.13 -2.10
CA VAL A 71 26.79 -18.55 -2.62
C VAL A 71 25.73 -18.50 -1.53
N GLY A 72 26.06 -18.88 -0.31
CA GLY A 72 25.15 -18.78 0.84
C GLY A 72 24.74 -17.33 1.14
N LEU A 73 25.70 -16.41 1.13
CA LEU A 73 25.43 -14.98 1.31
C LEU A 73 24.61 -14.40 0.17
N ALA A 74 24.93 -14.75 -1.07
CA ALA A 74 24.18 -14.29 -2.25
C ALA A 74 22.73 -14.81 -2.23
N ALA A 75 22.53 -16.10 -1.94
CA ALA A 75 21.20 -16.70 -1.82
C ALA A 75 20.39 -16.06 -0.69
N TRP A 76 21.03 -15.79 0.45
CA TRP A 76 20.38 -15.11 1.58
C TRP A 76 19.98 -13.67 1.22
N ALA A 77 20.87 -12.90 0.59
CA ALA A 77 20.59 -11.53 0.16
C ALA A 77 19.45 -11.48 -0.86
N LEU A 78 19.50 -12.35 -1.87
CA LEU A 78 18.47 -12.46 -2.91
C LEU A 78 17.11 -12.84 -2.30
N ALA A 79 17.07 -13.85 -1.43
CA ALA A 79 15.84 -14.27 -0.75
C ALA A 79 15.26 -13.15 0.11
N ARG A 80 16.12 -12.38 0.78
CA ARG A 80 15.71 -11.25 1.62
C ARG A 80 15.10 -10.11 0.79
N VAL A 81 15.75 -9.76 -0.32
CA VAL A 81 15.25 -8.69 -1.21
C VAL A 81 13.97 -9.11 -1.93
N SER A 82 13.90 -10.33 -2.43
CA SER A 82 12.76 -10.80 -3.23
C SER A 82 11.52 -11.12 -2.38
N LEU A 83 11.68 -11.63 -1.15
CA LEU A 83 10.56 -12.07 -0.32
C LEU A 83 10.06 -10.99 0.64
N ARG A 84 10.90 -10.03 1.00
CA ARG A 84 10.52 -8.94 1.91
C ARG A 84 9.28 -8.18 1.44
N PRO A 85 9.16 -7.70 0.19
CA PRO A 85 7.99 -6.98 -0.27
C PRO A 85 6.71 -7.83 -0.23
N LEU A 86 6.82 -9.14 -0.45
CA LEU A 86 5.68 -10.06 -0.37
C LEU A 86 5.15 -10.18 1.07
N PHE A 87 6.05 -10.32 2.05
CA PHE A 87 5.67 -10.38 3.47
C PHE A 87 5.08 -9.06 3.96
N GLU A 88 5.65 -7.93 3.53
CA GLU A 88 5.12 -6.61 3.86
C GLU A 88 3.74 -6.39 3.25
N ALA A 89 3.51 -6.84 2.01
CA ALA A 89 2.20 -6.78 1.37
C ALA A 89 1.17 -7.65 2.12
N GLN A 90 1.52 -8.89 2.45
CA GLN A 90 0.64 -9.79 3.20
C GLN A 90 0.36 -9.29 4.62
N SER A 91 1.35 -8.68 5.28
CA SER A 91 1.15 -8.08 6.61
C SER A 91 0.19 -6.89 6.54
N ARG A 92 0.34 -6.02 5.53
CA ARG A 92 -0.57 -4.88 5.29
C ARG A 92 -2.00 -5.34 4.97
N GLU A 93 -2.15 -6.40 4.20
CA GLU A 93 -3.47 -6.98 3.89
C GLU A 93 -4.15 -7.54 5.15
N ARG A 94 -3.41 -8.28 5.99
CA ARG A 94 -3.95 -8.80 7.26
C ARG A 94 -4.33 -7.69 8.24
N ALA A 95 -3.51 -6.66 8.37
CA ALA A 95 -3.81 -5.49 9.18
C ALA A 95 -5.09 -4.81 8.67
N PHE A 96 -5.21 -4.60 7.37
CA PHE A 96 -6.40 -4.02 6.75
C PHE A 96 -7.68 -4.82 7.05
N ILE A 97 -7.64 -6.15 6.95
CA ILE A 97 -8.81 -7.00 7.28
C ILE A 97 -9.17 -6.91 8.76
N ALA A 98 -8.17 -6.89 9.65
CA ALA A 98 -8.39 -6.79 11.09
C ALA A 98 -9.00 -5.44 11.47
N ASP A 99 -8.48 -4.35 10.92
CA ASP A 99 -8.98 -2.99 11.15
C ASP A 99 -10.40 -2.83 10.60
N ALA A 100 -10.66 -3.32 9.38
CA ALA A 100 -12.00 -3.31 8.78
C ALA A 100 -13.03 -4.08 9.64
N ALA A 101 -12.65 -5.27 10.16
CA ALA A 101 -13.53 -6.04 11.03
C ALA A 101 -13.80 -5.32 12.37
N HIS A 102 -12.81 -4.58 12.89
CA HIS A 102 -12.97 -3.79 14.11
C HIS A 102 -13.94 -2.62 13.90
N GLU A 103 -13.74 -1.86 12.84
CA GLU A 103 -14.58 -0.70 12.50
C GLU A 103 -16.02 -1.08 12.14
N LEU A 104 -16.22 -2.24 11.49
CA LEU A 104 -17.57 -2.74 11.21
C LEU A 104 -18.29 -3.27 12.47
N ARG A 105 -17.55 -3.73 13.47
CA ARG A 105 -18.17 -4.23 14.70
C ARG A 105 -18.91 -3.14 15.47
N SER A 106 -18.40 -1.93 15.48
CA SER A 106 -18.98 -0.78 16.20
C SER A 106 -20.40 -0.44 15.71
N PRO A 107 -20.65 -0.14 14.42
CA PRO A 107 -21.99 0.16 13.94
C PRO A 107 -22.95 -1.02 14.09
N LEU A 108 -22.48 -2.26 13.89
CA LEU A 108 -23.32 -3.45 14.09
C LEU A 108 -23.70 -3.62 15.56
N ALA A 109 -22.81 -3.36 16.51
CA ALA A 109 -23.12 -3.39 17.93
C ALA A 109 -24.12 -2.28 18.32
N THR A 110 -23.98 -1.09 17.75
CA THR A 110 -24.94 0.01 17.93
C THR A 110 -26.32 -0.38 17.44
N ILE A 111 -26.46 -0.90 16.23
CA ILE A 111 -27.72 -1.38 15.67
C ILE A 111 -28.35 -2.44 16.59
N ALA A 112 -27.55 -3.43 17.01
CA ALA A 112 -28.03 -4.50 17.88
C ALA A 112 -28.51 -3.98 19.25
N SER A 113 -27.74 -3.07 19.86
CA SER A 113 -28.06 -2.47 21.17
C SER A 113 -29.33 -1.62 21.12
N VAL A 114 -29.46 -0.76 20.11
CA VAL A 114 -30.63 0.11 19.93
C VAL A 114 -31.88 -0.73 19.65
N ALA A 115 -31.78 -1.73 18.77
CA ALA A 115 -32.88 -2.66 18.48
C ALA A 115 -33.28 -3.48 19.72
N GLN A 116 -32.33 -3.86 20.56
CA GLN A 116 -32.61 -4.63 21.78
C GLN A 116 -33.25 -3.75 22.87
N ALA A 117 -32.83 -2.49 23.00
CA ALA A 117 -33.40 -1.53 23.93
C ALA A 117 -34.86 -1.16 23.60
N ALA A 118 -35.22 -1.17 22.32
CA ALA A 118 -36.56 -0.90 21.84
C ALA A 118 -37.53 -2.08 21.96
N ARG A 119 -37.07 -3.26 22.40
CA ARG A 119 -37.94 -4.43 22.58
C ARG A 119 -38.96 -4.18 23.71
N GLY A 120 -40.23 -4.17 23.34
CA GLY A 120 -41.34 -3.95 24.27
C GLY A 120 -41.64 -2.48 24.55
N ASP A 121 -41.02 -1.54 23.83
CA ASP A 121 -41.43 -0.14 23.83
C ASP A 121 -42.64 0.03 22.91
N GLU A 122 -43.72 0.62 23.46
CA GLU A 122 -44.98 0.85 22.72
C GLU A 122 -45.15 2.33 22.32
N ASP A 123 -44.18 3.20 22.68
CA ASP A 123 -44.19 4.62 22.33
C ASP A 123 -43.81 4.83 20.85
N PRO A 124 -44.75 5.26 19.98
CA PRO A 124 -44.48 5.43 18.55
C PRO A 124 -43.38 6.46 18.26
N ALA A 125 -43.21 7.50 19.07
CA ALA A 125 -42.18 8.52 18.88
C ALA A 125 -40.77 7.93 19.13
N ARG A 126 -40.64 7.16 20.21
CA ARG A 126 -39.36 6.47 20.51
C ARG A 126 -39.02 5.41 19.47
N LEU A 127 -40.00 4.63 18.99
CA LEU A 127 -39.79 3.66 17.92
C LEU A 127 -39.36 4.35 16.63
N HIS A 128 -39.89 5.55 16.33
CA HIS A 128 -39.45 6.32 15.17
C HIS A 128 -37.95 6.70 15.27
N ASP A 129 -37.54 7.27 16.41
CA ASP A 129 -36.13 7.62 16.67
C ASP A 129 -35.18 6.41 16.59
N VAL A 130 -35.66 5.26 17.09
CA VAL A 130 -34.91 3.98 17.00
C VAL A 130 -34.74 3.56 15.55
N PHE A 131 -35.80 3.57 14.73
CA PHE A 131 -35.69 3.21 13.32
C PHE A 131 -34.82 4.17 12.56
N ASP A 132 -34.87 5.47 12.81
CA ASP A 132 -34.01 6.46 12.19
C ASP A 132 -32.54 6.24 12.55
N THR A 133 -32.25 5.94 13.82
CA THR A 133 -30.90 5.62 14.28
C THR A 133 -30.35 4.35 13.60
N ILE A 134 -31.17 3.28 13.52
CA ILE A 134 -30.79 2.03 12.86
C ILE A 134 -30.55 2.28 11.37
N ALA A 135 -31.46 2.98 10.68
CA ALA A 135 -31.34 3.27 9.26
C ALA A 135 -30.09 4.09 8.95
N LYS A 136 -29.82 5.14 9.72
CA LYS A 136 -28.62 5.97 9.59
C LYS A 136 -27.35 5.15 9.80
N THR A 137 -27.29 4.38 10.88
CA THR A 137 -26.10 3.56 11.21
C THR A 137 -25.86 2.46 10.16
N ALA A 138 -26.93 1.86 9.61
CA ALA A 138 -26.81 0.87 8.54
C ALA A 138 -26.32 1.49 7.24
N LEU A 139 -26.75 2.70 6.88
CA LEU A 139 -26.26 3.44 5.71
C LEU A 139 -24.78 3.81 5.88
N GLU A 140 -24.35 4.26 7.06
CA GLU A 140 -22.95 4.54 7.37
C GLU A 140 -22.07 3.27 7.24
N ALA A 141 -22.53 2.14 7.78
CA ALA A 141 -21.83 0.86 7.64
C ALA A 141 -21.76 0.40 6.18
N SER A 142 -22.83 0.59 5.39
CA SER A 142 -22.85 0.26 3.96
C SER A 142 -21.86 1.11 3.16
N ALA A 143 -21.80 2.42 3.43
CA ALA A 143 -20.80 3.31 2.82
C ALA A 143 -19.38 2.87 3.16
N MET A 144 -19.10 2.53 4.43
CA MET A 144 -17.80 2.00 4.85
C MET A 144 -17.42 0.71 4.09
N VAL A 145 -18.36 -0.23 3.88
CA VAL A 145 -18.11 -1.43 3.06
C VAL A 145 -17.76 -1.05 1.63
N GLY A 146 -18.44 -0.07 1.04
CA GLY A 146 -18.12 0.48 -0.29
C GLY A 146 -16.70 1.02 -0.36
N ASP A 147 -16.30 1.80 0.63
CA ASP A 147 -14.95 2.35 0.76
C ASP A 147 -13.88 1.24 0.88
N LEU A 148 -14.15 0.23 1.72
CA LEU A 148 -13.29 -0.93 1.88
C LEU A 148 -13.12 -1.71 0.57
N LEU A 149 -14.21 -1.92 -0.18
CA LEU A 149 -14.16 -2.59 -1.48
C LEU A 149 -13.39 -1.76 -2.50
N THR A 150 -13.50 -0.44 -2.48
CA THR A 150 -12.71 0.46 -3.32
C THR A 150 -11.22 0.31 -3.04
N LEU A 151 -10.81 0.33 -1.76
CA LEU A 151 -9.42 0.15 -1.36
C LEU A 151 -8.88 -1.27 -1.60
N ALA A 152 -9.71 -2.29 -1.43
CA ALA A 152 -9.34 -3.69 -1.67
C ALA A 152 -9.18 -4.00 -3.17
N ARG A 153 -10.05 -3.42 -4.00
CA ARG A 153 -10.02 -3.61 -5.44
C ARG A 153 -9.02 -2.72 -6.15
N SER A 154 -8.30 -1.82 -5.40
CA SER A 154 -7.36 -0.83 -5.96
C SER A 154 -6.90 -1.26 -7.36
N PRO A 155 -7.58 -0.82 -8.44
CA PRO A 155 -7.20 -1.24 -9.77
C PRO A 155 -5.77 -0.81 -10.01
N LYS A 156 -4.99 -1.68 -10.66
CA LYS A 156 -3.68 -1.25 -11.17
C LYS A 156 -3.92 -0.01 -12.02
N PRO A 157 -3.05 1.01 -12.02
CA PRO A 157 -3.21 2.21 -12.83
C PRO A 157 -3.55 1.94 -14.30
N ALA A 158 -3.11 0.79 -14.83
CA ALA A 158 -3.43 0.31 -16.17
C ALA A 158 -4.90 -0.08 -16.42
N LEU A 159 -5.74 -0.14 -15.40
CA LEU A 159 -7.17 -0.51 -15.51
C LEU A 159 -8.10 0.70 -15.37
N LEU A 160 -7.57 1.91 -15.23
CA LEU A 160 -8.36 3.15 -15.24
C LEU A 160 -8.88 3.43 -16.65
N GLN A 161 -10.13 3.85 -16.73
CA GLN A 161 -10.72 4.35 -17.98
C GLN A 161 -10.32 5.80 -18.16
N ARG A 162 -9.10 6.02 -18.67
CA ARG A 162 -8.54 7.36 -18.85
C ARG A 162 -9.15 8.06 -20.06
N GLU A 163 -9.56 9.30 -19.86
CA GLU A 163 -10.05 10.21 -20.87
C GLU A 163 -9.69 11.66 -20.46
N PRO A 164 -9.73 12.64 -21.38
CA PRO A 164 -9.57 14.04 -21.00
C PRO A 164 -10.73 14.48 -20.08
N VAL A 165 -10.42 14.82 -18.82
CA VAL A 165 -11.37 15.23 -17.79
C VAL A 165 -11.08 16.66 -17.36
N ASP A 166 -12.08 17.53 -17.39
CA ASP A 166 -11.98 18.87 -16.81
C ASP A 166 -12.31 18.82 -15.30
N LEU A 167 -11.31 19.14 -14.48
CA LEU A 167 -11.47 19.19 -13.02
C LEU A 167 -12.51 20.23 -12.58
N ALA A 168 -12.71 21.32 -13.34
CA ALA A 168 -13.73 22.32 -13.04
C ALA A 168 -15.14 21.74 -13.20
N ALA A 169 -15.37 20.96 -14.26
CA ALA A 169 -16.65 20.28 -14.46
C ALA A 169 -16.92 19.24 -13.36
N VAL A 170 -15.92 18.45 -12.96
CA VAL A 170 -16.01 17.50 -11.86
C VAL A 170 -16.33 18.23 -10.55
N ALA A 171 -15.64 19.34 -10.28
CA ALA A 171 -15.86 20.13 -9.07
C ALA A 171 -17.28 20.70 -8.99
N HIS A 172 -17.78 21.23 -10.10
CA HIS A 172 -19.14 21.75 -10.17
C HIS A 172 -20.19 20.66 -9.94
N ALA A 173 -20.01 19.46 -10.52
CA ALA A 173 -20.91 18.34 -10.34
C ALA A 173 -20.95 17.86 -8.87
N CYS A 174 -19.80 17.68 -8.24
CA CYS A 174 -19.69 17.27 -6.83
C CYS A 174 -20.28 18.32 -5.87
N ALA A 175 -20.01 19.59 -6.10
CA ALA A 175 -20.55 20.67 -5.28
C ALA A 175 -22.09 20.69 -5.31
N ARG A 176 -22.68 20.52 -6.49
CA ARG A 176 -24.15 20.42 -6.62
C ARG A 176 -24.74 19.21 -5.90
N GLU A 177 -24.06 18.07 -5.97
CA GLU A 177 -24.48 16.85 -5.27
C GLU A 177 -24.52 17.06 -3.74
N LEU A 178 -23.55 17.80 -3.20
CA LEU A 178 -23.37 17.98 -1.77
C LEU A 178 -23.98 19.28 -1.22
N GLU A 179 -24.55 20.15 -2.08
CA GLU A 179 -25.13 21.43 -1.70
C GLU A 179 -26.22 21.30 -0.62
N GLY A 180 -27.09 20.29 -0.74
CA GLY A 180 -28.11 20.02 0.25
C GLY A 180 -27.55 19.74 1.64
N ARG A 181 -26.54 18.85 1.69
CA ARG A 181 -25.83 18.48 2.94
C ARG A 181 -25.08 19.67 3.57
N ALA A 182 -24.45 20.50 2.73
CA ALA A 182 -23.77 21.71 3.19
C ALA A 182 -24.79 22.70 3.79
N ARG A 183 -25.91 22.93 3.10
CA ARG A 183 -27.00 23.82 3.56
C ARG A 183 -27.62 23.35 4.87
N GLU A 184 -27.88 22.06 5.05
CA GLU A 184 -28.39 21.48 6.31
C GLU A 184 -27.45 21.75 7.48
N ARG A 185 -26.15 21.90 7.23
CA ARG A 185 -25.14 22.22 8.25
C ARG A 185 -24.82 23.71 8.35
N GLY A 186 -25.48 24.56 7.57
CA GLY A 186 -25.20 26.00 7.53
C GLY A 186 -23.84 26.35 6.90
N ILE A 187 -23.28 25.46 6.04
CA ILE A 187 -22.02 25.66 5.37
C ILE A 187 -22.22 26.25 3.98
N GLU A 188 -21.53 27.34 3.68
CA GLU A 188 -21.47 27.96 2.36
C GLU A 188 -20.42 27.29 1.49
N LEU A 189 -20.80 26.86 0.27
CA LEU A 189 -19.86 26.34 -0.72
C LEU A 189 -19.44 27.42 -1.70
N GLU A 190 -18.18 27.85 -1.65
CA GLU A 190 -17.59 28.83 -2.57
C GLU A 190 -16.80 28.10 -3.66
N LEU A 191 -17.12 28.39 -4.93
CA LEU A 191 -16.49 27.76 -6.09
C LEU A 191 -15.69 28.78 -6.90
N GLN A 192 -14.38 28.54 -7.03
CA GLN A 192 -13.44 29.34 -7.81
C GLN A 192 -12.85 28.43 -8.91
N LEU A 193 -13.64 28.16 -9.95
CA LEU A 193 -13.35 27.14 -10.91
C LEU A 193 -12.75 27.71 -12.21
N THR A 194 -11.52 27.31 -12.51
CA THR A 194 -10.85 27.53 -13.79
C THR A 194 -10.62 26.18 -14.45
N PRO A 195 -10.88 26.02 -15.75
CA PRO A 195 -10.67 24.76 -16.47
C PRO A 195 -9.25 24.23 -16.31
N ALA A 196 -9.15 22.92 -16.01
CA ALA A 196 -7.88 22.22 -15.85
C ALA A 196 -8.06 20.77 -16.33
N ILE A 197 -7.52 20.47 -17.51
CA ILE A 197 -7.72 19.18 -18.20
C ILE A 197 -6.63 18.20 -17.76
N VAL A 198 -7.06 17.02 -17.32
CA VAL A 198 -6.18 15.91 -16.91
C VAL A 198 -6.54 14.64 -17.69
N ASP A 199 -5.57 13.77 -17.94
CA ASP A 199 -5.83 12.42 -18.45
C ASP A 199 -6.20 11.50 -17.28
N GLY A 200 -7.49 11.21 -17.12
CA GLY A 200 -7.96 10.50 -15.92
C GLY A 200 -9.30 9.80 -16.08
N ASP A 201 -9.63 9.02 -15.09
CA ASP A 201 -10.93 8.36 -14.91
C ASP A 201 -11.88 9.33 -14.18
N ALA A 202 -12.87 9.85 -14.90
CA ALA A 202 -13.81 10.85 -14.39
C ALA A 202 -14.51 10.40 -13.09
N ARG A 203 -14.89 9.11 -13.00
CA ARG A 203 -15.59 8.56 -11.82
C ARG A 203 -14.67 8.53 -10.59
N ARG A 204 -13.39 8.20 -10.78
CA ARG A 204 -12.39 8.18 -9.71
C ARG A 204 -12.02 9.58 -9.26
N LEU A 205 -11.86 10.52 -10.19
CA LEU A 205 -11.62 11.92 -9.84
C LEU A 205 -12.81 12.54 -9.10
N GLN A 206 -14.05 12.18 -9.48
CA GLN A 206 -15.25 12.55 -8.75
C GLN A 206 -15.26 11.94 -7.33
N GLU A 207 -14.86 10.68 -7.17
CA GLU A 207 -14.73 10.00 -5.87
C GLU A 207 -13.70 10.70 -4.97
N LEU A 208 -12.53 11.08 -5.51
CA LEU A 208 -11.53 11.87 -4.79
C LEU A 208 -12.12 13.16 -4.26
N LEU A 209 -12.74 13.94 -5.14
CA LEU A 209 -13.26 15.26 -4.78
C LEU A 209 -14.41 15.16 -3.78
N ARG A 210 -15.30 14.18 -3.96
CA ARG A 210 -16.39 13.93 -3.01
C ARG A 210 -15.84 13.64 -1.61
N ASN A 211 -14.81 12.80 -1.49
CA ASN A 211 -14.18 12.51 -0.19
C ASN A 211 -13.57 13.77 0.45
N LEU A 212 -12.92 14.64 -0.35
CA LEU A 212 -12.37 15.90 0.15
C LEU A 212 -13.47 16.87 0.58
N LEU A 213 -14.52 17.01 -0.23
CA LEU A 213 -15.67 17.89 0.07
C LEU A 213 -16.45 17.43 1.30
N GLU A 214 -16.77 16.14 1.40
CA GLU A 214 -17.45 15.60 2.59
C GLU A 214 -16.61 15.79 3.86
N ASN A 215 -15.29 15.66 3.75
CA ASN A 215 -14.39 15.96 4.84
C ASN A 215 -14.44 17.45 5.22
N ALA A 216 -14.32 18.34 4.25
CA ALA A 216 -14.38 19.78 4.46
C ALA A 216 -15.72 20.22 5.07
N ILE A 217 -16.86 19.77 4.54
CA ILE A 217 -18.22 20.07 5.08
C ILE A 217 -18.36 19.54 6.51
N ARG A 218 -17.70 18.43 6.87
CA ARG A 218 -17.75 17.88 8.23
C ARG A 218 -17.02 18.75 9.24
N HIS A 219 -15.93 19.37 8.85
CA HIS A 219 -15.01 20.10 9.74
C HIS A 219 -15.17 21.62 9.66
N ALA A 220 -15.78 22.14 8.60
CA ALA A 220 -16.03 23.57 8.43
C ALA A 220 -16.89 24.14 9.54
N LYS A 221 -16.65 25.42 9.88
CA LYS A 221 -17.49 26.24 10.76
C LYS A 221 -18.60 26.93 9.97
N SER A 222 -18.26 27.50 8.82
CA SER A 222 -19.20 28.27 8.01
C SER A 222 -18.94 28.17 6.49
N ARG A 223 -17.73 27.88 6.05
CA ARG A 223 -17.35 27.97 4.64
C ARG A 223 -16.42 26.84 4.18
N VAL A 224 -16.70 26.35 2.98
CA VAL A 224 -15.83 25.45 2.22
C VAL A 224 -15.56 26.08 0.85
N THR A 225 -14.29 26.20 0.47
CA THR A 225 -13.85 26.76 -0.81
C THR A 225 -13.28 25.65 -1.69
N VAL A 226 -13.72 25.58 -2.93
CA VAL A 226 -13.17 24.68 -3.97
C VAL A 226 -12.54 25.52 -5.06
N THR A 227 -11.25 25.27 -5.33
CA THR A 227 -10.53 25.97 -6.39
C THR A 227 -9.96 24.96 -7.39
N THR A 228 -10.12 25.23 -8.68
CA THR A 228 -9.44 24.48 -9.75
C THR A 228 -8.66 25.42 -10.65
N GLY A 229 -7.60 24.94 -11.27
CA GLY A 229 -6.79 25.75 -12.19
C GLY A 229 -5.50 25.04 -12.56
N VAL A 230 -4.61 25.77 -13.25
CA VAL A 230 -3.28 25.29 -13.62
C VAL A 230 -2.24 26.14 -12.91
N ASP A 231 -1.33 25.51 -12.22
CA ASP A 231 -0.19 26.15 -11.54
C ASP A 231 1.08 25.33 -11.79
N GLY A 232 2.19 26.02 -12.13
CA GLY A 232 3.48 25.36 -12.39
C GLY A 232 3.43 24.26 -13.48
N GLY A 233 2.50 24.36 -14.44
CA GLY A 233 2.32 23.34 -15.48
C GLY A 233 1.62 22.06 -15.00
N ARG A 234 0.93 22.12 -13.88
CA ARG A 234 0.12 21.03 -13.33
C ARG A 234 -1.32 21.50 -13.11
N ALA A 235 -2.27 20.60 -13.35
CA ALA A 235 -3.65 20.83 -12.97
C ALA A 235 -3.79 20.71 -11.44
N MET A 236 -4.42 21.69 -10.83
CA MET A 236 -4.60 21.80 -9.38
C MET A 236 -6.07 21.73 -9.02
N LEU A 237 -6.38 20.98 -7.99
CA LEU A 237 -7.68 20.95 -7.31
C LEU A 237 -7.42 21.18 -5.83
N ARG A 238 -7.96 22.25 -5.28
CA ARG A 238 -7.86 22.60 -3.86
C ARG A 238 -9.26 22.57 -3.22
N VAL A 239 -9.33 21.99 -2.03
CA VAL A 239 -10.53 22.03 -1.17
C VAL A 239 -10.09 22.54 0.19
N GLY A 240 -10.62 23.69 0.60
CA GLY A 240 -10.32 24.34 1.88
C GLY A 240 -11.56 24.50 2.74
N ASP A 241 -11.40 24.41 4.05
CA ASP A 241 -12.44 24.71 5.05
C ASP A 241 -11.92 25.70 6.09
N ASP A 242 -12.86 26.40 6.76
CA ASP A 242 -12.60 27.33 7.84
C ASP A 242 -12.69 26.71 9.25
N GLY A 243 -12.43 25.39 9.33
CA GLY A 243 -12.50 24.62 10.57
C GLY A 243 -11.38 24.91 11.57
N GLU A 244 -11.18 23.98 12.50
CA GLU A 244 -10.13 24.09 13.54
C GLU A 244 -8.73 23.69 13.05
N GLY A 245 -8.64 23.22 11.80
CA GLY A 245 -7.38 22.70 11.26
C GLY A 245 -7.07 21.27 11.71
N VAL A 246 -5.92 20.79 11.29
CA VAL A 246 -5.43 19.44 11.63
C VAL A 246 -4.43 19.52 12.77
N VAL A 247 -4.69 18.77 13.86
CA VAL A 247 -3.74 18.69 14.98
C VAL A 247 -2.39 18.14 14.52
N PRO A 248 -1.25 18.66 15.03
CA PRO A 248 0.09 18.32 14.55
C PRO A 248 0.37 16.81 14.55
N GLU A 249 -0.12 16.09 15.56
CA GLU A 249 0.11 14.66 15.77
C GLU A 249 -0.55 13.78 14.69
N LEU A 250 -1.60 14.29 14.04
CA LEU A 250 -2.30 13.57 12.98
C LEU A 250 -1.78 13.89 11.58
N ARG A 251 -1.02 14.97 11.38
CA ARG A 251 -0.61 15.44 10.04
C ARG A 251 0.14 14.40 9.24
N GLU A 252 1.09 13.69 9.86
CA GLU A 252 1.90 12.66 9.19
C GLU A 252 1.08 11.42 8.82
N ARG A 253 0.01 11.14 9.60
CA ARG A 253 -0.81 9.93 9.46
C ARG A 253 -2.17 10.18 8.82
N LEU A 254 -2.45 11.41 8.42
CA LEU A 254 -3.76 11.86 7.95
C LEU A 254 -4.31 11.05 6.76
N PHE A 255 -3.40 10.54 5.91
CA PHE A 255 -3.74 9.73 4.75
C PHE A 255 -3.66 8.22 5.02
N GLU A 256 -3.33 7.80 6.24
CA GLU A 256 -3.42 6.39 6.62
C GLU A 256 -4.89 5.98 6.77
N ARG A 257 -5.15 4.71 6.57
CA ARG A 257 -6.50 4.15 6.70
C ARG A 257 -6.93 4.15 8.15
N PHE A 258 -8.23 4.39 8.40
CA PHE A 258 -8.86 4.40 9.72
C PHE A 258 -8.32 5.47 10.68
N VAL A 259 -7.61 6.45 10.16
CA VAL A 259 -7.24 7.64 10.92
C VAL A 259 -8.39 8.64 10.83
N SER A 260 -9.05 8.88 11.96
CA SER A 260 -10.14 9.85 12.09
C SER A 260 -9.89 10.79 13.26
N GLY A 261 -10.32 12.02 13.11
CA GLY A 261 -10.34 13.00 14.22
C GLY A 261 -11.57 12.86 15.11
N SER A 262 -11.74 13.77 16.06
CA SER A 262 -12.86 13.81 17.02
C SER A 262 -14.25 13.96 16.39
N ALA A 263 -14.34 14.48 15.17
CA ALA A 263 -15.61 14.72 14.47
C ALA A 263 -16.22 13.46 13.80
N GLY A 264 -15.58 12.30 13.95
CA GLY A 264 -16.05 11.02 13.42
C GLY A 264 -15.82 10.84 11.91
N GLY A 265 -16.17 9.67 11.41
CA GLY A 265 -15.99 9.24 10.01
C GLY A 265 -15.27 7.91 9.94
N SER A 266 -15.32 7.24 8.78
CA SER A 266 -14.69 5.93 8.56
C SER A 266 -13.15 5.98 8.58
N GLY A 267 -12.54 7.17 8.49
CA GLY A 267 -11.09 7.31 8.33
C GLY A 267 -10.55 6.74 7.01
N LEU A 268 -11.43 6.45 6.04
CA LEU A 268 -11.06 5.87 4.74
C LEU A 268 -11.06 6.91 3.61
N GLY A 269 -11.85 7.99 3.72
CA GLY A 269 -12.03 8.95 2.63
C GLY A 269 -10.73 9.60 2.14
N LEU A 270 -9.87 10.09 3.06
CA LEU A 270 -8.58 10.68 2.70
C LEU A 270 -7.59 9.64 2.14
N ALA A 271 -7.62 8.40 2.63
CA ALA A 271 -6.82 7.31 2.08
C ALA A 271 -7.27 6.95 0.65
N ILE A 272 -8.60 6.97 0.37
CA ILE A 272 -9.16 6.78 -0.98
C ILE A 272 -8.72 7.95 -1.88
N ALA A 273 -8.88 9.18 -1.43
CA ALA A 273 -8.49 10.37 -2.18
C ALA A 273 -6.99 10.33 -2.55
N GLN A 274 -6.11 9.96 -1.61
CA GLN A 274 -4.68 9.81 -1.87
C GLN A 274 -4.40 8.68 -2.87
N TRP A 275 -5.08 7.54 -2.74
CA TRP A 275 -4.94 6.45 -3.69
C TRP A 275 -5.35 6.88 -5.11
N VAL A 276 -6.50 7.56 -5.26
CA VAL A 276 -6.95 8.09 -6.56
C VAL A 276 -5.93 9.05 -7.14
N ALA A 277 -5.43 10.01 -6.35
CA ALA A 277 -4.41 10.95 -6.81
C ALA A 277 -3.18 10.22 -7.35
N ARG A 278 -2.62 9.26 -6.60
CA ARG A 278 -1.46 8.45 -7.03
C ARG A 278 -1.75 7.62 -8.27
N ALA A 279 -2.94 7.06 -8.41
CA ALA A 279 -3.34 6.26 -9.58
C ALA A 279 -3.38 7.11 -10.87
N HIS A 280 -3.52 8.43 -10.73
CA HIS A 280 -3.49 9.43 -11.81
C HIS A 280 -2.13 10.15 -11.92
N GLU A 281 -1.05 9.58 -11.38
CA GLU A 281 0.30 10.18 -11.38
C GLU A 281 0.35 11.56 -10.71
N GLY A 282 -0.64 11.79 -9.86
CA GLY A 282 -0.80 13.00 -9.08
C GLY A 282 -0.29 12.87 -7.65
N THR A 283 -0.43 13.95 -6.91
CA THR A 283 -0.14 14.02 -5.47
C THR A 283 -1.34 14.60 -4.74
N LEU A 284 -1.54 14.21 -3.49
CA LEU A 284 -2.46 14.84 -2.57
C LEU A 284 -1.69 15.22 -1.31
N ALA A 285 -1.78 16.48 -0.91
CA ALA A 285 -1.08 17.03 0.26
C ALA A 285 -1.99 17.90 1.10
N LEU A 286 -1.68 18.01 2.38
CA LEU A 286 -2.21 19.03 3.27
C LEU A 286 -1.44 20.33 2.98
N ASP A 287 -2.18 21.41 2.76
CA ASP A 287 -1.64 22.75 2.62
C ASP A 287 -1.80 23.51 3.92
N ASP A 288 -0.74 24.16 4.37
CA ASP A 288 -0.80 24.97 5.59
C ASP A 288 -1.50 26.29 5.26
N CYS A 289 -2.74 26.44 5.73
CA CYS A 289 -3.47 27.69 5.69
C CYS A 289 -3.73 28.19 7.11
N GLU A 290 -3.61 29.51 7.30
CA GLU A 290 -4.00 30.15 8.56
C GLU A 290 -5.55 30.06 8.71
N GLY A 291 -6.02 29.35 9.75
CA GLY A 291 -7.42 29.37 10.13
C GLY A 291 -8.33 28.32 9.50
N GLY A 292 -7.80 27.14 9.18
CA GLY A 292 -8.60 26.03 8.66
C GLY A 292 -7.78 24.87 8.16
N THR A 293 -8.38 24.03 7.31
CA THR A 293 -7.70 22.94 6.62
C THR A 293 -7.80 23.13 5.11
N SER A 294 -6.73 22.87 4.38
CA SER A 294 -6.75 22.87 2.92
C SER A 294 -6.03 21.64 2.37
N PHE A 295 -6.68 20.94 1.45
CA PHE A 295 -6.08 19.83 0.71
C PHE A 295 -5.85 20.24 -0.74
N ILE A 296 -4.66 19.95 -1.25
CA ILE A 296 -4.29 20.19 -2.65
C ILE A 296 -4.01 18.86 -3.33
N ALA A 297 -4.76 18.58 -4.39
CA ALA A 297 -4.44 17.53 -5.35
C ALA A 297 -3.84 18.16 -6.60
N SER A 298 -2.70 17.62 -7.10
CA SER A 298 -2.07 18.08 -8.33
C SER A 298 -1.84 16.94 -9.30
N PHE A 299 -2.09 17.18 -10.60
CA PHE A 299 -2.05 16.17 -11.65
C PHE A 299 -1.24 16.65 -12.85
N PRO A 300 -0.65 15.75 -13.65
CA PRO A 300 -0.13 16.10 -14.98
C PRO A 300 -1.26 16.66 -15.85
N ILE A 301 -0.99 17.72 -16.59
CA ILE A 301 -1.94 18.25 -17.60
C ILE A 301 -1.83 17.47 -18.91
N VAL A 302 -2.95 17.36 -19.61
CA VAL A 302 -2.94 16.95 -21.02
C VAL A 302 -2.50 18.16 -21.85
N ALA A 303 -1.41 17.98 -22.61
CA ALA A 303 -0.88 19.00 -23.50
C ALA A 303 -1.79 19.25 -24.69
#